data_908e8dbc7587d4376e5b86f8b7d0f631
#
_entry.id   908e8dbc7587d4376e5b86f8b7d0f631
#
_cell.length_a   1.000
_cell.length_b   1.000
_cell.length_c   1.000
_cell.angle_alpha   90.00
_cell.angle_beta   90.00
_cell.angle_gamma   90.00
#
_symmetry.space_group_name_H-M   'P 1'
#
loop_
_entity.id
_entity.type
_entity.pdbx_description
1 polymer ?
#
loop_
_entity_poly.entity_id
_entity_poly.type
_entity_poly.pdbx_seq_one_letter_code
_entity_poly.pdbx_strand_id
1 'polypeptide(L)'
;MKKRKNIIIVIISVLVVIVSAVVLFNILNDKDKLTVVERNWINDNIGTILNINVLNNANVFGKDGSGVYYDFLNDFKDEYSLSINPITFNSGTNPSGITLGVKYNVDSKDEIIYKDHFVLVSKNNDVISTISDLNGKEIGVVGSDLSYVTKYIKTNATFKQYETKDELIKEMKDSLSYMLVPLTDYLDTILSNDYYVVYHFSDIKIYYVLELDDSTLASV
;
A
#
# COMPACT_ATOMS: atom_id res chain seq x y z
N MET A 1 19.14 2.11 63.06
CA MET A 1 18.30 1.18 62.25
C MET A 1 17.53 1.84 61.12
N LYS A 2 16.97 3.04 61.21
CA LYS A 2 16.18 3.73 60.17
C LYS A 2 16.98 3.98 58.86
N LYS A 3 18.27 4.42 58.93
CA LYS A 3 19.07 4.70 57.73
C LYS A 3 19.35 3.46 56.85
N ARG A 4 19.57 2.28 57.44
CA ARG A 4 19.80 1.03 56.69
C ARG A 4 18.54 0.55 55.96
N LYS A 5 17.35 0.71 56.55
CA LYS A 5 16.05 0.41 55.86
C LYS A 5 15.82 1.27 54.63
N ASN A 6 16.12 2.55 54.70
CA ASN A 6 15.93 3.47 53.55
C ASN A 6 16.92 3.14 52.40
N ILE A 7 18.18 2.74 52.73
CA ILE A 7 19.16 2.32 51.69
C ILE A 7 18.69 1.05 50.99
N ILE A 8 18.15 0.08 51.72
CA ILE A 8 17.64 -1.17 51.16
C ILE A 8 16.44 -0.89 50.22
N ILE A 9 15.53 -0.02 50.66
CA ILE A 9 14.36 0.36 49.83
C ILE A 9 14.82 1.02 48.50
N VAL A 10 15.80 1.94 48.55
CA VAL A 10 16.36 2.59 47.38
C VAL A 10 16.99 1.58 46.43
N ILE A 11 17.79 0.64 46.96
CA ILE A 11 18.42 -0.40 46.14
C ILE A 11 17.39 -1.30 45.47
N ILE A 12 16.32 -1.71 46.17
CA ILE A 12 15.22 -2.51 45.60
C ILE A 12 14.48 -1.72 44.51
N SER A 13 14.21 -0.45 44.73
CA SER A 13 13.55 0.39 43.76
C SER A 13 14.35 0.55 42.45
N VAL A 14 15.65 0.76 42.58
CA VAL A 14 16.57 0.85 41.42
C VAL A 14 16.63 -0.50 40.69
N LEU A 15 16.67 -1.61 41.40
CA LEU A 15 16.71 -2.95 40.81
C LEU A 15 15.40 -3.27 40.06
N VAL A 16 14.25 -2.87 40.60
CA VAL A 16 12.93 -3.00 39.91
C VAL A 16 12.91 -2.18 38.63
N VAL A 17 13.42 -0.94 38.66
CA VAL A 17 13.48 -0.09 37.45
C VAL A 17 14.37 -0.69 36.37
N ILE A 18 15.54 -1.23 36.76
CA ILE A 18 16.45 -1.89 35.81
C ILE A 18 15.79 -3.14 35.20
N VAL A 19 15.16 -3.99 36.02
CA VAL A 19 14.49 -5.20 35.55
C VAL A 19 13.33 -4.83 34.62
N SER A 20 12.53 -3.81 34.98
CA SER A 20 11.44 -3.33 34.13
C SER A 20 11.95 -2.77 32.80
N ALA A 21 13.07 -2.04 32.79
CA ALA A 21 13.69 -1.52 31.58
C ALA A 21 14.23 -2.65 30.68
N VAL A 22 14.85 -3.68 31.25
CA VAL A 22 15.33 -4.86 30.50
C VAL A 22 14.16 -5.67 29.93
N VAL A 23 13.08 -5.84 30.68
CA VAL A 23 11.87 -6.54 30.21
C VAL A 23 11.19 -5.75 29.09
N LEU A 24 11.06 -4.43 29.24
CA LEU A 24 10.52 -3.55 28.19
C LEU A 24 11.41 -3.57 26.94
N PHE A 25 12.72 -3.51 27.11
CA PHE A 25 13.67 -3.59 25.99
C PHE A 25 13.55 -4.93 25.25
N ASN A 26 13.44 -6.04 25.97
CA ASN A 26 13.23 -7.35 25.36
C ASN A 26 11.86 -7.47 24.67
N ILE A 27 10.78 -6.92 25.25
CA ILE A 27 9.45 -6.93 24.63
C ILE A 27 9.42 -6.06 23.37
N LEU A 28 10.12 -4.93 23.37
CA LEU A 28 10.22 -4.05 22.20
C LEU A 28 11.09 -4.66 21.11
N ASN A 29 12.17 -5.37 21.46
CA ASN A 29 13.01 -6.10 20.50
C ASN A 29 12.40 -7.45 20.05
N ASP A 30 11.44 -8.03 20.78
CA ASP A 30 10.79 -9.30 20.36
C ASP A 30 9.79 -9.10 19.18
N LYS A 31 9.45 -7.85 18.85
CA LYS A 31 8.57 -7.58 17.69
C LYS A 31 9.23 -7.85 16.34
N ASP A 32 10.55 -7.94 16.30
CA ASP A 32 11.34 -8.08 15.06
C ASP A 32 12.08 -9.41 14.96
N LYS A 33 11.69 -10.42 15.74
CA LYS A 33 12.33 -11.75 15.63
C LYS A 33 11.71 -12.54 14.50
N LEU A 34 12.48 -12.64 13.42
CA LEU A 34 12.20 -13.59 12.35
C LEU A 34 11.97 -14.99 12.91
N THR A 35 10.99 -15.68 12.38
CA THR A 35 10.80 -17.11 12.58
C THR A 35 12.02 -17.88 12.09
N VAL A 36 12.16 -19.14 12.48
CA VAL A 36 13.24 -19.99 11.98
C VAL A 36 13.18 -20.13 10.46
N VAL A 37 11.98 -20.20 9.92
CA VAL A 37 11.75 -20.36 8.48
C VAL A 37 12.17 -19.11 7.70
N GLU A 38 11.75 -17.92 8.14
CA GLU A 38 12.14 -16.65 7.53
C GLU A 38 13.66 -16.44 7.59
N ARG A 39 14.28 -16.78 8.71
CA ARG A 39 15.73 -16.68 8.86
C ARG A 39 16.47 -17.64 7.93
N ASN A 40 15.98 -18.86 7.77
CA ASN A 40 16.56 -19.83 6.84
C ASN A 40 16.43 -19.33 5.42
N TRP A 41 15.25 -18.85 5.04
CA TRP A 41 15.03 -18.29 3.70
C TRP A 41 15.98 -17.12 3.40
N ILE A 42 16.16 -16.19 4.35
CA ILE A 42 17.13 -15.09 4.20
C ILE A 42 18.54 -15.64 4.00
N ASN A 43 18.98 -16.56 4.86
CA ASN A 43 20.34 -17.13 4.80
C ASN A 43 20.59 -17.86 3.46
N ASP A 44 19.59 -18.57 2.93
CA ASP A 44 19.66 -19.30 1.67
C ASP A 44 19.74 -18.35 0.46
N ASN A 45 19.29 -17.11 0.63
CA ASN A 45 19.29 -16.09 -0.42
C ASN A 45 20.44 -15.07 -0.30
N ILE A 46 21.24 -15.10 0.78
CA ILE A 46 22.45 -14.28 0.87
C ILE A 46 23.42 -14.65 -0.26
N GLY A 47 23.84 -13.63 -1.02
CA GLY A 47 24.75 -13.81 -2.17
C GLY A 47 24.08 -14.18 -3.50
N THR A 48 22.77 -14.36 -3.50
CA THR A 48 21.97 -14.49 -4.73
C THR A 48 21.29 -13.16 -5.07
N ILE A 49 21.01 -12.93 -6.36
CA ILE A 49 20.25 -11.75 -6.79
C ILE A 49 18.78 -12.10 -6.83
N LEU A 50 18.00 -11.49 -5.91
CA LEU A 50 16.55 -11.61 -5.89
C LEU A 50 15.94 -10.61 -6.89
N ASN A 51 15.31 -11.12 -7.93
CA ASN A 51 14.55 -10.30 -8.86
C ASN A 51 13.13 -10.11 -8.32
N ILE A 52 12.76 -8.85 -8.09
CA ILE A 52 11.44 -8.48 -7.58
C ILE A 52 10.75 -7.56 -8.57
N ASN A 53 9.59 -7.96 -9.06
CA ASN A 53 8.81 -7.15 -9.98
C ASN A 53 8.15 -6.00 -9.23
N VAL A 54 8.26 -4.77 -9.75
CA VAL A 54 7.71 -3.56 -9.14
C VAL A 54 6.81 -2.83 -10.12
N LEU A 55 5.56 -2.61 -9.75
CA LEU A 55 4.59 -1.88 -10.55
C LEU A 55 5.02 -0.42 -10.72
N ASN A 56 5.10 0.05 -11.98
CA ASN A 56 5.63 1.39 -12.35
C ASN A 56 4.55 2.44 -12.65
N ASN A 57 3.35 2.32 -12.15
CA ASN A 57 2.30 3.32 -12.43
C ASN A 57 1.52 3.78 -11.21
N ALA A 58 1.90 3.35 -10.02
CA ALA A 58 1.33 3.77 -8.76
C ALA A 58 2.16 4.91 -8.15
N ASN A 59 1.79 6.16 -8.40
CA ASN A 59 2.59 7.35 -8.09
C ASN A 59 3.19 7.38 -6.68
N VAL A 60 2.44 6.94 -5.66
CA VAL A 60 2.92 6.89 -4.28
C VAL A 60 3.73 5.62 -4.02
N PHE A 61 3.33 4.50 -4.61
CA PHE A 61 3.89 3.19 -4.28
C PHE A 61 5.08 2.81 -5.17
N GLY A 62 5.00 3.05 -6.49
CA GLY A 62 6.09 2.71 -7.40
C GLY A 62 6.02 3.46 -8.71
N LYS A 63 6.89 4.44 -8.91
CA LYS A 63 7.05 5.16 -10.18
C LYS A 63 8.50 5.55 -10.40
N ASP A 64 9.02 5.16 -11.57
CA ASP A 64 10.35 5.58 -12.05
C ASP A 64 11.49 5.34 -11.04
N GLY A 65 11.45 4.21 -10.33
CA GLY A 65 12.46 3.82 -9.37
C GLY A 65 12.32 4.49 -7.99
N SER A 66 11.18 5.08 -7.68
CA SER A 66 10.89 5.73 -6.39
C SER A 66 9.53 5.34 -5.82
N GLY A 67 9.27 5.66 -4.55
CA GLY A 67 8.03 5.40 -3.84
C GLY A 67 8.14 4.27 -2.83
N VAL A 68 7.04 4.03 -2.09
CA VAL A 68 6.98 3.11 -0.94
C VAL A 68 7.55 1.71 -1.23
N TYR A 69 7.32 1.17 -2.43
CA TYR A 69 7.85 -0.13 -2.80
C TYR A 69 9.38 -0.15 -2.87
N TYR A 70 9.98 0.91 -3.43
CA TYR A 70 11.43 1.01 -3.53
C TYR A 70 12.07 1.29 -2.17
N ASP A 71 11.44 2.12 -1.34
CA ASP A 71 11.89 2.38 0.03
C ASP A 71 11.86 1.07 0.84
N PHE A 72 10.76 0.32 0.78
CA PHE A 72 10.64 -1.00 1.42
C PHE A 72 11.73 -1.98 0.95
N LEU A 73 11.99 -2.06 -0.37
CA LEU A 73 13.03 -2.95 -0.90
C LEU A 73 14.44 -2.53 -0.46
N ASN A 74 14.71 -1.23 -0.37
CA ASN A 74 15.99 -0.71 0.10
C ASN A 74 16.20 -1.03 1.59
N ASP A 75 15.21 -0.77 2.43
CA ASP A 75 15.25 -1.08 3.86
C ASP A 75 15.46 -2.59 4.07
N PHE A 76 14.71 -3.42 3.36
CA PHE A 76 14.82 -4.88 3.45
C PHE A 76 16.17 -5.40 2.98
N LYS A 77 16.70 -4.85 1.87
CA LYS A 77 18.04 -5.14 1.37
C LYS A 77 19.13 -4.81 2.42
N ASP A 78 19.04 -3.63 3.03
CA ASP A 78 20.06 -3.14 3.95
C ASP A 78 19.99 -3.89 5.29
N GLU A 79 18.78 -4.17 5.79
CA GLU A 79 18.59 -4.88 7.06
C GLU A 79 19.09 -6.33 7.01
N TYR A 80 18.80 -7.04 5.91
CA TYR A 80 19.14 -8.46 5.80
C TYR A 80 20.33 -8.76 4.89
N SER A 81 21.06 -7.75 4.42
CA SER A 81 22.22 -7.88 3.52
C SER A 81 21.92 -8.69 2.24
N LEU A 82 20.73 -8.53 1.71
CA LEU A 82 20.28 -9.20 0.48
C LEU A 82 20.70 -8.40 -0.76
N SER A 83 20.82 -9.08 -1.90
CA SER A 83 21.01 -8.45 -3.20
C SER A 83 19.70 -8.43 -3.95
N ILE A 84 19.02 -7.27 -4.00
CA ILE A 84 17.71 -7.12 -4.65
C ILE A 84 17.86 -6.34 -5.95
N ASN A 85 17.26 -6.87 -7.02
CA ASN A 85 17.18 -6.23 -8.34
C ASN A 85 15.69 -5.96 -8.67
N PRO A 86 15.21 -4.70 -8.52
CA PRO A 86 13.86 -4.36 -8.91
C PRO A 86 13.69 -4.39 -10.44
N ILE A 87 12.68 -5.10 -10.92
CA ILE A 87 12.29 -5.17 -12.34
C ILE A 87 10.96 -4.45 -12.50
N THR A 88 10.96 -3.32 -13.19
CA THR A 88 9.75 -2.53 -13.40
C THR A 88 8.82 -3.17 -14.43
N PHE A 89 7.51 -3.11 -14.17
CA PHE A 89 6.47 -3.49 -15.12
C PHE A 89 5.30 -2.50 -15.10
N ASN A 90 4.51 -2.45 -16.16
CA ASN A 90 3.36 -1.58 -16.28
C ASN A 90 2.06 -2.34 -16.02
N SER A 91 1.01 -1.62 -15.64
CA SER A 91 -0.36 -2.18 -15.52
C SER A 91 -0.77 -2.93 -16.77
N GLY A 92 -1.49 -4.03 -16.57
CA GLY A 92 -1.93 -4.91 -17.67
C GLY A 92 -0.94 -6.01 -18.03
N THR A 93 0.28 -6.00 -17.48
CA THR A 93 1.21 -7.14 -17.53
C THR A 93 1.08 -7.98 -16.26
N ASN A 94 1.32 -9.28 -16.37
CA ASN A 94 1.25 -10.20 -15.23
C ASN A 94 2.61 -10.91 -15.10
N PRO A 95 3.59 -10.29 -14.44
CA PRO A 95 4.91 -10.88 -14.27
C PRO A 95 4.83 -12.13 -13.40
N SER A 96 5.75 -13.06 -13.60
CA SER A 96 5.94 -14.21 -12.70
C SER A 96 6.99 -13.90 -11.64
N GLY A 97 6.88 -14.53 -10.47
CA GLY A 97 7.80 -14.35 -9.35
C GLY A 97 7.29 -13.33 -8.32
N ILE A 98 8.13 -12.99 -7.35
CA ILE A 98 7.80 -12.04 -6.29
C ILE A 98 7.46 -10.68 -6.91
N THR A 99 6.29 -10.14 -6.53
CA THR A 99 5.74 -8.95 -7.19
C THR A 99 5.18 -7.95 -6.18
N LEU A 100 5.62 -6.71 -6.25
CA LEU A 100 5.02 -5.56 -5.60
C LEU A 100 4.04 -4.89 -6.59
N GLY A 101 2.76 -4.97 -6.28
CA GLY A 101 1.72 -4.58 -7.24
C GLY A 101 0.41 -4.17 -6.59
N VAL A 102 -0.61 -4.13 -7.43
CA VAL A 102 -1.97 -3.70 -7.06
C VAL A 102 -2.96 -4.79 -7.45
N LYS A 103 -3.87 -5.12 -6.53
CA LYS A 103 -4.94 -6.11 -6.75
C LYS A 103 -6.29 -5.58 -6.25
N TYR A 104 -7.36 -6.01 -6.90
CA TYR A 104 -8.73 -5.76 -6.44
C TYR A 104 -9.23 -6.84 -5.47
N ASN A 105 -8.67 -8.03 -5.55
CA ASN A 105 -8.94 -9.14 -4.66
C ASN A 105 -7.59 -9.72 -4.22
N VAL A 106 -7.50 -10.10 -2.96
CA VAL A 106 -6.30 -10.70 -2.37
C VAL A 106 -6.54 -12.19 -2.10
N ASP A 107 -5.49 -12.96 -2.16
CA ASP A 107 -5.47 -14.39 -1.84
C ASP A 107 -4.40 -14.72 -0.79
N SER A 108 -4.15 -16.00 -0.54
CA SER A 108 -3.20 -16.45 0.49
C SER A 108 -1.73 -16.19 0.17
N LYS A 109 -1.42 -15.76 -1.06
CA LYS A 109 -0.07 -15.43 -1.50
C LYS A 109 0.25 -13.94 -1.35
N ASP A 110 -0.75 -13.15 -0.99
CA ASP A 110 -0.66 -11.71 -0.94
C ASP A 110 -0.46 -11.21 0.49
N GLU A 111 0.66 -10.55 0.72
CA GLU A 111 0.86 -9.73 1.91
C GLU A 111 0.38 -8.31 1.63
N ILE A 112 -0.62 -7.86 2.38
CA ILE A 112 -1.23 -6.54 2.19
C ILE A 112 -0.33 -5.48 2.81
N ILE A 113 0.32 -4.66 1.97
CA ILE A 113 1.10 -3.50 2.40
C ILE A 113 0.17 -2.34 2.75
N TYR A 114 -0.82 -2.08 1.89
CA TYR A 114 -1.76 -0.99 2.10
C TYR A 114 -3.12 -1.30 1.45
N LYS A 115 -4.18 -0.77 2.06
CA LYS A 115 -5.56 -0.92 1.61
C LYS A 115 -6.16 0.44 1.34
N ASP A 116 -6.54 0.68 0.11
CA ASP A 116 -7.17 1.91 -0.34
C ASP A 116 -8.62 1.67 -0.80
N HIS A 117 -9.29 2.72 -1.18
CA HIS A 117 -10.65 2.69 -1.70
C HIS A 117 -10.81 3.70 -2.83
N PHE A 118 -11.86 3.50 -3.63
CA PHE A 118 -12.20 4.43 -4.71
C PHE A 118 -12.95 5.66 -4.19
N VAL A 119 -12.67 6.79 -4.82
CA VAL A 119 -13.35 8.06 -4.57
C VAL A 119 -13.85 8.68 -5.88
N LEU A 120 -14.96 9.39 -5.77
CA LEU A 120 -15.40 10.29 -6.83
C LEU A 120 -14.77 11.64 -6.61
N VAL A 121 -14.07 12.12 -7.62
CA VAL A 121 -13.41 13.42 -7.63
C VAL A 121 -14.12 14.35 -8.62
N SER A 122 -14.33 15.59 -8.23
CA SER A 122 -14.94 16.64 -9.06
C SER A 122 -14.07 17.88 -9.12
N LYS A 123 -14.20 18.66 -10.21
CA LYS A 123 -13.67 20.03 -10.32
C LYS A 123 -14.37 21.00 -9.38
N ASN A 124 -15.60 20.70 -9.04
CA ASN A 124 -16.47 21.56 -8.22
C ASN A 124 -16.71 20.91 -6.86
N ASN A 125 -17.01 21.71 -5.87
CA ASN A 125 -17.44 21.21 -4.57
C ASN A 125 -18.91 20.78 -4.62
N ASP A 126 -19.19 19.74 -5.42
CA ASP A 126 -20.52 19.20 -5.60
C ASP A 126 -20.95 18.38 -4.38
N VAL A 127 -22.25 18.39 -4.08
CA VAL A 127 -22.82 17.55 -3.03
C VAL A 127 -23.33 16.26 -3.67
N ILE A 128 -22.64 15.16 -3.39
CA ILE A 128 -23.05 13.80 -3.75
C ILE A 128 -23.30 13.04 -2.45
N SER A 129 -24.55 12.79 -2.13
CA SER A 129 -24.94 12.14 -0.87
C SER A 129 -25.22 10.64 -1.05
N THR A 130 -25.64 10.24 -2.26
CA THR A 130 -25.99 8.86 -2.58
C THR A 130 -25.51 8.48 -3.98
N ILE A 131 -25.45 7.17 -4.25
CA ILE A 131 -25.11 6.65 -5.59
C ILE A 131 -26.14 7.13 -6.64
N SER A 132 -27.39 7.37 -6.25
CA SER A 132 -28.42 7.86 -7.16
C SER A 132 -28.12 9.27 -7.70
N ASP A 133 -27.36 10.08 -6.98
CA ASP A 133 -26.96 11.42 -7.41
C ASP A 133 -25.99 11.39 -8.60
N LEU A 134 -25.46 10.21 -8.93
CA LEU A 134 -24.62 9.97 -10.10
C LEU A 134 -25.42 9.77 -11.39
N ASN A 135 -26.73 9.57 -11.31
CA ASN A 135 -27.57 9.35 -12.49
C ASN A 135 -27.44 10.51 -13.48
N GLY A 136 -27.20 10.16 -14.75
CA GLY A 136 -27.04 11.13 -15.85
C GLY A 136 -25.68 11.86 -15.87
N LYS A 137 -24.77 11.58 -14.91
CA LYS A 137 -23.42 12.13 -14.93
C LYS A 137 -22.50 11.32 -15.84
N GLU A 138 -21.52 12.00 -16.44
CA GLU A 138 -20.39 11.37 -17.11
C GLU A 138 -19.22 11.28 -16.14
N ILE A 139 -18.70 10.08 -15.96
CA ILE A 139 -17.63 9.76 -14.99
C ILE A 139 -16.48 9.08 -15.71
N GLY A 140 -15.31 9.71 -15.70
CA GLY A 140 -14.10 9.12 -16.25
C GLY A 140 -13.51 8.04 -15.32
N VAL A 141 -13.02 6.98 -15.92
CA VAL A 141 -12.36 5.88 -15.19
C VAL A 141 -11.28 5.26 -16.07
N VAL A 142 -10.19 4.77 -15.47
CA VAL A 142 -9.17 4.01 -16.20
C VAL A 142 -9.73 2.64 -16.58
N GLY A 143 -9.41 2.16 -17.77
CA GLY A 143 -10.00 0.93 -18.33
C GLY A 143 -9.77 -0.31 -17.49
N SER A 144 -8.61 -0.42 -16.84
CA SER A 144 -8.32 -1.50 -15.88
C SER A 144 -9.30 -1.55 -14.71
N ASP A 145 -9.81 -0.39 -14.28
CA ASP A 145 -10.67 -0.25 -13.10
C ASP A 145 -12.15 -0.43 -13.44
N LEU A 146 -12.55 -0.11 -14.69
CA LEU A 146 -13.95 -0.04 -15.13
C LEU A 146 -14.74 -1.30 -14.81
N SER A 147 -14.21 -2.46 -15.19
CA SER A 147 -14.90 -3.74 -14.99
C SER A 147 -15.07 -4.10 -13.52
N TYR A 148 -14.19 -3.61 -12.67
CA TYR A 148 -14.24 -3.81 -11.23
C TYR A 148 -15.26 -2.88 -10.58
N VAL A 149 -15.15 -1.56 -10.79
CA VAL A 149 -16.00 -0.58 -10.10
C VAL A 149 -17.49 -0.71 -10.50
N THR A 150 -17.77 -1.05 -11.75
CA THR A 150 -19.16 -1.23 -12.23
C THR A 150 -19.89 -2.43 -11.64
N LYS A 151 -19.18 -3.36 -11.00
CA LYS A 151 -19.82 -4.43 -10.21
C LYS A 151 -20.51 -3.90 -8.97
N TYR A 152 -19.97 -2.84 -8.39
CA TYR A 152 -20.44 -2.26 -7.12
C TYR A 152 -21.34 -1.02 -7.33
N ILE A 153 -21.05 -0.21 -8.35
CA ILE A 153 -21.78 1.03 -8.59
C ILE A 153 -22.94 0.78 -9.55
N LYS A 154 -24.14 0.64 -8.99
CA LYS A 154 -25.39 0.47 -9.76
C LYS A 154 -26.08 1.81 -9.93
N THR A 155 -25.83 2.46 -11.07
CA THR A 155 -26.34 3.80 -11.40
C THR A 155 -26.57 3.91 -12.90
N ASN A 156 -27.34 4.92 -13.32
CA ASN A 156 -27.51 5.31 -14.73
C ASN A 156 -26.48 6.38 -15.16
N ALA A 157 -25.31 6.43 -14.49
CA ALA A 157 -24.18 7.23 -14.94
C ALA A 157 -23.56 6.63 -16.22
N THR A 158 -22.97 7.49 -17.04
CA THR A 158 -22.15 7.08 -18.18
C THR A 158 -20.69 7.01 -17.76
N PHE A 159 -20.11 5.82 -17.75
CA PHE A 159 -18.68 5.65 -17.50
C PHE A 159 -17.90 5.78 -18.81
N LYS A 160 -17.03 6.79 -18.88
CA LYS A 160 -16.11 7.01 -20.00
C LYS A 160 -14.75 6.43 -19.68
N GLN A 161 -14.34 5.44 -20.47
CA GLN A 161 -13.10 4.72 -20.29
C GLN A 161 -11.91 5.47 -20.89
N TYR A 162 -10.81 5.51 -20.17
CA TYR A 162 -9.51 6.01 -20.62
C TYR A 162 -8.47 4.89 -20.53
N GLU A 163 -7.52 4.85 -21.46
CA GLU A 163 -6.51 3.80 -21.48
C GLU A 163 -5.48 3.97 -20.36
N THR A 164 -5.14 5.22 -20.08
CA THR A 164 -4.11 5.57 -19.10
C THR A 164 -4.60 6.58 -18.07
N LYS A 165 -3.90 6.62 -16.93
CA LYS A 165 -4.06 7.62 -15.89
C LYS A 165 -3.83 9.05 -16.43
N ASP A 166 -2.81 9.22 -17.25
CA ASP A 166 -2.44 10.54 -17.80
C ASP A 166 -3.52 11.07 -18.74
N GLU A 167 -4.14 10.21 -19.55
CA GLU A 167 -5.29 10.57 -20.38
C GLU A 167 -6.51 11.00 -19.55
N LEU A 168 -6.83 10.24 -18.49
CA LEU A 168 -7.90 10.58 -17.58
C LEU A 168 -7.66 11.94 -16.90
N ILE A 169 -6.44 12.17 -16.41
CA ILE A 169 -6.06 13.45 -15.76
C ILE A 169 -6.14 14.60 -16.76
N LYS A 170 -5.68 14.41 -18.00
CA LYS A 170 -5.76 15.41 -19.05
C LYS A 170 -7.22 15.77 -19.35
N GLU A 171 -8.06 14.77 -19.55
CA GLU A 171 -9.46 14.99 -19.85
C GLU A 171 -10.21 15.64 -18.66
N MET A 172 -9.84 15.28 -17.43
CA MET A 172 -10.36 15.94 -16.23
C MET A 172 -9.99 17.42 -16.21
N LYS A 173 -8.83 17.84 -16.70
CA LYS A 173 -8.47 19.26 -16.85
C LYS A 173 -9.30 19.95 -17.92
N ASP A 174 -9.55 19.29 -19.03
CA ASP A 174 -10.21 19.86 -20.21
C ASP A 174 -11.74 19.88 -20.07
N SER A 175 -12.39 18.75 -20.22
CA SER A 175 -13.84 18.67 -20.42
C SER A 175 -14.59 17.85 -19.36
N LEU A 176 -13.94 16.87 -18.75
CA LEU A 176 -14.58 15.96 -17.79
C LEU A 176 -14.85 16.66 -16.46
N SER A 177 -16.01 16.39 -15.85
CA SER A 177 -16.37 16.97 -14.54
C SER A 177 -16.10 16.05 -13.38
N TYR A 178 -16.12 14.73 -13.60
CA TYR A 178 -15.96 13.72 -12.56
C TYR A 178 -15.01 12.63 -13.00
N MET A 179 -14.15 12.17 -12.06
CA MET A 179 -13.36 10.95 -12.22
C MET A 179 -13.53 10.04 -11.02
N LEU A 180 -13.54 8.74 -11.26
CA LEU A 180 -13.62 7.69 -10.23
C LEU A 180 -12.27 6.99 -10.17
N VAL A 181 -11.58 7.13 -9.06
CA VAL A 181 -10.16 6.77 -8.94
C VAL A 181 -9.81 6.27 -7.54
N PRO A 182 -8.75 5.46 -7.37
CA PRO A 182 -8.16 5.16 -6.07
C PRO A 182 -7.64 6.44 -5.39
N LEU A 183 -8.00 6.65 -4.12
CA LEU A 183 -7.68 7.91 -3.43
C LEU A 183 -6.18 8.18 -3.37
N THR A 184 -5.42 7.24 -2.83
CA THR A 184 -4.00 7.46 -2.55
C THR A 184 -3.19 7.66 -3.83
N ASP A 185 -3.50 6.88 -4.87
CA ASP A 185 -2.77 6.96 -6.14
C ASP A 185 -3.00 8.28 -6.91
N TYR A 186 -4.12 8.96 -6.63
CA TYR A 186 -4.47 10.24 -7.24
C TYR A 186 -4.37 11.44 -6.29
N LEU A 187 -3.90 11.24 -5.06
CA LEU A 187 -3.88 12.29 -4.03
C LEU A 187 -3.11 13.54 -4.49
N ASP A 188 -1.92 13.37 -5.08
CA ASP A 188 -1.13 14.47 -5.61
C ASP A 188 -1.89 15.23 -6.72
N THR A 189 -2.55 14.52 -7.62
CA THR A 189 -3.38 15.11 -8.68
C THR A 189 -4.55 15.90 -8.12
N ILE A 190 -5.21 15.38 -7.08
CA ILE A 190 -6.34 16.03 -6.42
C ILE A 190 -5.88 17.33 -5.77
N LEU A 191 -4.79 17.29 -5.01
CA LEU A 191 -4.27 18.44 -4.27
C LEU A 191 -3.66 19.50 -5.19
N SER A 192 -2.90 19.09 -6.21
CA SER A 192 -2.22 20.03 -7.11
C SER A 192 -3.14 20.77 -8.09
N ASN A 193 -4.37 20.26 -8.30
CA ASN A 193 -5.35 20.88 -9.16
C ASN A 193 -6.59 21.45 -8.42
N ASP A 194 -6.54 21.50 -7.09
CA ASP A 194 -7.64 21.97 -6.23
C ASP A 194 -8.96 21.23 -6.50
N TYR A 195 -8.90 19.92 -6.78
CA TYR A 195 -10.07 19.09 -6.98
C TYR A 195 -10.66 18.65 -5.64
N TYR A 196 -11.95 18.29 -5.66
CA TYR A 196 -12.71 17.90 -4.48
C TYR A 196 -13.02 16.40 -4.51
N VAL A 197 -12.76 15.71 -3.38
CA VAL A 197 -13.33 14.39 -3.16
C VAL A 197 -14.78 14.57 -2.72
N VAL A 198 -15.73 14.26 -3.61
CA VAL A 198 -17.16 14.51 -3.41
C VAL A 198 -17.94 13.27 -2.95
N TYR A 199 -17.34 12.07 -3.09
CA TYR A 199 -17.92 10.83 -2.56
C TYR A 199 -16.85 9.77 -2.32
N HIS A 200 -17.00 8.99 -1.24
CA HIS A 200 -16.13 7.87 -0.88
C HIS A 200 -16.86 6.54 -1.08
N PHE A 201 -16.31 5.65 -1.90
CA PHE A 201 -16.79 4.29 -2.09
C PHE A 201 -16.02 3.34 -1.17
N SER A 202 -16.28 3.40 0.14
CA SER A 202 -15.54 2.63 1.15
C SER A 202 -15.58 1.11 0.94
N ASP A 203 -16.56 0.61 0.21
CA ASP A 203 -16.73 -0.82 -0.10
C ASP A 203 -16.00 -1.25 -1.37
N ILE A 204 -15.57 -0.31 -2.21
CA ILE A 204 -14.81 -0.60 -3.43
C ILE A 204 -13.32 -0.42 -3.11
N LYS A 205 -12.66 -1.53 -2.84
CA LYS A 205 -11.29 -1.56 -2.31
C LYS A 205 -10.27 -1.91 -3.37
N ILE A 206 -9.07 -1.41 -3.17
CA ILE A 206 -7.88 -1.75 -3.92
C ILE A 206 -6.76 -2.04 -2.94
N TYR A 207 -5.93 -3.01 -3.23
CA TYR A 207 -4.90 -3.50 -2.33
C TYR A 207 -3.54 -3.34 -2.98
N TYR A 208 -2.62 -2.73 -2.28
CA TYR A 208 -1.21 -2.68 -2.61
C TYR A 208 -0.55 -3.83 -1.87
N VAL A 209 0.05 -4.75 -2.61
CA VAL A 209 0.45 -6.05 -2.08
C VAL A 209 1.88 -6.41 -2.46
N LEU A 210 2.49 -7.22 -1.61
CA LEU A 210 3.61 -8.09 -1.96
C LEU A 210 3.02 -9.47 -2.27
N GLU A 211 3.05 -9.89 -3.52
CA GLU A 211 2.68 -11.25 -3.94
C GLU A 211 3.92 -12.13 -3.92
N LEU A 212 3.85 -13.22 -3.17
CA LEU A 212 4.90 -14.23 -3.10
C LEU A 212 4.69 -15.27 -4.20
N ASP A 213 5.77 -15.75 -4.78
CA ASP A 213 5.70 -16.89 -5.69
C ASP A 213 5.57 -18.23 -4.94
N ASP A 214 5.18 -19.30 -5.67
CA ASP A 214 4.94 -20.61 -5.07
C ASP A 214 6.22 -21.20 -4.43
N SER A 215 7.38 -20.88 -4.95
CA SER A 215 8.66 -21.36 -4.41
C SER A 215 9.03 -20.68 -3.10
N THR A 216 8.78 -19.39 -3.00
CA THR A 216 8.95 -18.60 -1.76
C THR A 216 7.95 -19.07 -0.70
N LEU A 217 6.66 -19.23 -1.04
CA LEU A 217 5.65 -19.74 -0.12
C LEU A 217 5.94 -21.13 0.41
N ALA A 218 6.50 -22.01 -0.42
CA ALA A 218 6.87 -23.36 0.01
C ALA A 218 8.07 -23.37 0.97
N SER A 219 8.83 -22.28 1.02
CA SER A 219 10.03 -22.13 1.84
C SER A 219 9.81 -21.25 3.08
N VAL A 220 8.68 -20.57 3.17
CA VAL A 220 8.25 -19.72 4.30
C VAL A 220 7.06 -20.36 5.01
#